data_dd6e81859bcbe2affd06c745d2337385
#
_entry.id   dd6e81859bcbe2affd06c745d2337385
#
_cell.length_a   1.000
_cell.length_b   1.000
_cell.length_c   1.000
_cell.angle_alpha   90.00
_cell.angle_beta   90.00
_cell.angle_gamma   90.00
#
_symmetry.space_group_name_H-M   'P 1'
#
loop_
_entity.id
_entity.type
_entity.pdbx_description
1 polymer ?
#
loop_
_entity_poly.entity_id
_entity_poly.type
_entity_poly.pdbx_seq_one_letter_code
_entity_poly.pdbx_strand_id
1 'polypeptide(L)'
;MPVGSASVMRTLAAITLCLVLAALPHGEARAQSPGGQAAPIPTALIYQPGQLKPVDSQLAVKVGDKAPDFDLPGINGRRVALADYLGKKNVVLSFIPAAWTPVCSGQWPGYNFAKEVFESRDAVLIGISCDNIPSLNAWIVEMGGVWFPVVSDFWPHGGLSKKFGVLRSDGTSERAIFIIDKQGVIRFIDVSDINLRPDLGKMSQALSSLK
;
A
#
# COMPACT_ATOMS: atom_id res chain seq x y z
N MET A 1 84.31 31.30 -32.14
CA MET A 1 84.12 32.56 -31.49
C MET A 1 82.91 33.21 -32.06
N PRO A 2 82.02 33.83 -31.38
CA PRO A 2 80.99 33.16 -30.60
C PRO A 2 79.70 33.03 -31.37
N VAL A 3 78.88 32.08 -30.90
CA VAL A 3 77.61 31.61 -31.47
C VAL A 3 76.50 32.54 -31.06
N GLY A 4 75.71 32.99 -32.03
CA GLY A 4 74.54 33.79 -31.77
C GLY A 4 73.34 32.91 -31.45
N SER A 5 72.69 33.16 -30.32
CA SER A 5 71.54 32.54 -29.84
C SER A 5 70.22 33.17 -30.52
N ALA A 6 69.46 32.37 -31.23
CA ALA A 6 68.17 32.77 -31.74
C ALA A 6 67.05 32.39 -30.78
N SER A 7 66.40 33.40 -30.23
CA SER A 7 65.22 33.26 -29.37
C SER A 7 63.98 32.90 -30.20
N VAL A 8 63.40 31.74 -29.94
CA VAL A 8 62.12 31.34 -30.53
C VAL A 8 60.98 31.69 -29.57
N MET A 9 60.24 32.70 -29.93
CA MET A 9 59.04 33.14 -29.21
C MET A 9 57.89 32.19 -29.53
N ARG A 10 57.50 31.34 -28.59
CA ARG A 10 56.32 30.46 -28.71
C ARG A 10 55.11 31.24 -28.26
N THR A 11 54.24 31.54 -29.21
CA THR A 11 52.90 32.07 -28.97
C THR A 11 51.99 30.93 -28.46
N LEU A 12 51.58 30.99 -27.21
CA LEU A 12 50.55 30.13 -26.62
C LEU A 12 49.20 30.70 -27.00
N ALA A 13 48.48 30.02 -27.90
CA ALA A 13 47.06 30.26 -28.15
C ALA A 13 46.27 29.59 -27.05
N ALA A 14 45.64 30.39 -26.18
CA ALA A 14 44.69 29.91 -25.19
C ALA A 14 43.35 29.58 -25.87
N ILE A 15 43.04 28.30 -25.99
CA ILE A 15 41.70 27.84 -26.41
C ILE A 15 40.81 27.88 -25.18
N THR A 16 39.96 28.89 -25.10
CA THR A 16 38.91 28.97 -24.08
C THR A 16 37.77 28.02 -24.47
N LEU A 17 37.73 26.84 -23.83
CA LEU A 17 36.63 25.91 -23.98
C LEU A 17 35.45 26.38 -23.13
N CYS A 18 34.46 27.03 -23.72
CA CYS A 18 33.19 27.33 -23.10
C CYS A 18 32.42 26.03 -22.90
N LEU A 19 32.45 25.45 -21.67
CA LEU A 19 31.53 24.43 -21.23
C LEU A 19 30.15 25.07 -21.02
N VAL A 20 29.27 24.92 -21.99
CA VAL A 20 27.83 25.17 -21.82
C VAL A 20 27.29 23.99 -21.00
N LEU A 21 27.19 24.15 -19.69
CA LEU A 21 26.39 23.26 -18.86
C LEU A 21 24.92 23.48 -19.20
N ALA A 22 24.36 22.62 -20.06
CA ALA A 22 22.92 22.51 -20.22
C ALA A 22 22.33 22.02 -18.85
N ALA A 23 21.73 22.94 -18.10
CA ALA A 23 20.97 22.61 -16.93
C ALA A 23 19.73 21.82 -17.40
N LEU A 24 19.77 20.50 -17.22
CA LEU A 24 18.57 19.66 -17.33
C LEU A 24 17.61 20.11 -16.21
N PRO A 25 16.33 20.34 -16.50
CA PRO A 25 15.37 20.62 -15.45
C PRO A 25 15.34 19.42 -14.53
N HIS A 26 15.82 19.60 -13.31
CA HIS A 26 15.64 18.65 -12.23
C HIS A 26 14.13 18.58 -12.03
N GLY A 27 13.52 17.43 -12.34
CA GLY A 27 12.14 17.16 -11.98
C GLY A 27 11.98 17.45 -10.49
N GLU A 28 11.22 18.48 -10.19
CA GLU A 28 10.88 18.80 -8.80
C GLU A 28 10.22 17.57 -8.18
N ALA A 29 10.93 16.93 -7.27
CA ALA A 29 10.32 15.94 -6.40
C ALA A 29 9.19 16.67 -5.67
N ARG A 30 7.95 16.33 -6.04
CA ARG A 30 6.74 16.88 -5.45
C ARG A 30 6.79 16.61 -3.94
N ALA A 31 7.19 17.61 -3.18
CA ALA A 31 7.22 17.54 -1.72
C ALA A 31 5.80 17.28 -1.26
N GLN A 32 5.58 16.13 -0.64
CA GLN A 32 4.30 15.78 0.00
C GLN A 32 4.10 16.74 1.18
N SER A 33 3.14 17.63 1.07
CA SER A 33 2.70 18.46 2.19
C SER A 33 2.01 17.56 3.23
N PRO A 34 2.44 17.56 4.49
CA PRO A 34 1.73 16.84 5.53
C PRO A 34 0.40 17.56 5.80
N GLY A 35 -0.72 16.95 5.43
CA GLY A 35 -2.06 17.42 5.77
C GLY A 35 -2.96 17.88 4.63
N GLY A 36 -2.53 17.82 3.38
CA GLY A 36 -3.41 18.06 2.22
C GLY A 36 -4.29 16.84 1.95
N GLN A 37 -5.60 17.05 1.75
CA GLN A 37 -6.46 16.02 1.18
C GLN A 37 -5.85 15.61 -0.18
N ALA A 38 -5.49 14.33 -0.32
CA ALA A 38 -5.02 13.83 -1.61
C ALA A 38 -6.09 14.08 -2.66
N ALA A 39 -5.69 14.60 -3.82
CA ALA A 39 -6.59 14.70 -4.95
C ALA A 39 -7.09 13.29 -5.33
N PRO A 40 -8.35 13.14 -5.74
CA PRO A 40 -8.85 11.85 -6.19
C PRO A 40 -8.00 11.35 -7.38
N ILE A 41 -7.77 10.04 -7.44
CA ILE A 41 -7.06 9.43 -8.56
C ILE A 41 -7.79 9.80 -9.86
N PRO A 42 -7.07 10.26 -10.91
CA PRO A 42 -7.69 10.54 -12.19
C PRO A 42 -8.47 9.34 -12.72
N THR A 43 -9.72 9.55 -13.12
CA THR A 43 -10.61 8.46 -13.58
C THR A 43 -10.04 7.67 -14.75
N ALA A 44 -9.20 8.29 -15.59
CA ALA A 44 -8.50 7.64 -16.68
C ALA A 44 -7.51 6.56 -16.24
N LEU A 45 -7.05 6.58 -14.98
CA LEU A 45 -6.17 5.58 -14.38
C LEU A 45 -6.94 4.46 -13.67
N ILE A 46 -8.25 4.58 -13.52
CA ILE A 46 -9.10 3.62 -12.81
C ILE A 46 -9.66 2.61 -13.79
N TYR A 47 -9.25 1.35 -13.63
CA TYR A 47 -9.84 0.23 -14.37
C TYR A 47 -11.27 -0.02 -13.91
N GLN A 48 -12.19 -0.17 -14.87
CA GLN A 48 -13.61 -0.40 -14.62
C GLN A 48 -13.95 -1.89 -14.82
N PRO A 49 -13.99 -2.70 -13.76
CA PRO A 49 -14.23 -4.14 -13.90
C PRO A 49 -15.70 -4.49 -14.25
N GLY A 50 -16.59 -3.49 -14.23
CA GLY A 50 -18.04 -3.73 -14.32
C GLY A 50 -18.62 -4.31 -13.03
N GLN A 51 -19.82 -4.88 -13.13
CA GLN A 51 -20.49 -5.54 -12.01
C GLN A 51 -19.92 -6.94 -11.81
N LEU A 52 -19.37 -7.19 -10.64
CA LEU A 52 -18.80 -8.49 -10.28
C LEU A 52 -19.79 -9.30 -9.41
N LYS A 53 -19.61 -10.62 -9.34
CA LYS A 53 -20.34 -11.49 -8.40
C LYS A 53 -20.03 -11.03 -6.97
N PRO A 54 -21.04 -10.71 -6.16
CA PRO A 54 -20.88 -10.09 -4.84
C PRO A 54 -19.88 -10.79 -3.93
N VAL A 55 -19.99 -12.12 -3.78
CA VAL A 55 -19.03 -12.98 -3.05
C VAL A 55 -18.80 -14.23 -3.88
N ASP A 56 -17.53 -14.62 -4.05
CA ASP A 56 -17.12 -15.73 -4.93
C ASP A 56 -16.21 -16.77 -4.24
N SER A 57 -16.09 -16.68 -2.93
CA SER A 57 -15.25 -17.57 -2.12
C SER A 57 -16.03 -18.19 -0.96
N GLN A 58 -15.38 -19.07 -0.21
CA GLN A 58 -15.90 -19.65 1.03
C GLN A 58 -14.89 -19.49 2.14
N LEU A 59 -15.33 -18.90 3.27
CA LEU A 59 -14.49 -18.73 4.45
C LEU A 59 -13.90 -20.06 4.92
N ALA A 60 -12.59 -20.06 5.18
CA ALA A 60 -11.86 -21.17 5.76
C ALA A 60 -11.70 -21.03 7.28
N VAL A 61 -12.10 -19.89 7.84
CA VAL A 61 -12.01 -19.53 9.26
C VAL A 61 -13.33 -18.99 9.77
N LYS A 62 -13.53 -19.00 11.08
CA LYS A 62 -14.70 -18.42 11.76
C LYS A 62 -14.29 -17.59 12.96
N VAL A 63 -15.22 -16.80 13.49
CA VAL A 63 -15.05 -16.09 14.76
C VAL A 63 -14.77 -17.10 15.88
N GLY A 64 -13.73 -16.83 16.66
CA GLY A 64 -13.23 -17.70 17.73
C GLY A 64 -12.02 -18.55 17.32
N ASP A 65 -11.74 -18.70 16.03
CA ASP A 65 -10.54 -19.41 15.57
C ASP A 65 -9.27 -18.57 15.80
N LYS A 66 -8.13 -19.23 15.88
CA LYS A 66 -6.83 -18.56 15.74
C LYS A 66 -6.66 -18.09 14.30
N ALA A 67 -6.26 -16.86 14.15
CA ALA A 67 -5.96 -16.32 12.83
C ALA A 67 -4.79 -17.08 12.18
N PRO A 68 -4.88 -17.42 10.88
CA PRO A 68 -3.74 -17.91 10.13
C PRO A 68 -2.56 -16.97 10.21
N ASP A 69 -1.38 -17.52 10.49
CA ASP A 69 -0.15 -16.73 10.54
C ASP A 69 0.30 -16.32 9.14
N PHE A 70 0.94 -15.15 9.09
CA PHE A 70 1.52 -14.60 7.87
C PHE A 70 2.77 -13.78 8.14
N ASP A 71 3.61 -13.69 7.13
CA ASP A 71 4.74 -12.80 7.00
C ASP A 71 4.82 -12.41 5.52
N LEU A 72 4.37 -11.20 5.18
CA LEU A 72 4.23 -10.72 3.82
C LEU A 72 5.12 -9.50 3.52
N PRO A 73 5.59 -9.35 2.27
CA PRO A 73 6.35 -8.19 1.87
C PRO A 73 5.45 -6.94 1.80
N GLY A 74 5.90 -5.86 2.43
CA GLY A 74 5.24 -4.55 2.38
C GLY A 74 5.79 -3.65 1.28
N ILE A 75 4.99 -2.67 0.85
CA ILE A 75 5.36 -1.70 -0.19
C ILE A 75 6.56 -0.81 0.21
N ASN A 76 6.88 -0.71 1.49
CA ASN A 76 8.00 0.07 2.03
C ASN A 76 9.32 -0.73 2.11
N GLY A 77 9.38 -1.92 1.50
CA GLY A 77 10.54 -2.82 1.52
C GLY A 77 10.71 -3.60 2.82
N ARG A 78 9.83 -3.45 3.81
CA ARG A 78 9.84 -4.21 5.05
C ARG A 78 8.80 -5.33 4.99
N ARG A 79 9.05 -6.41 5.70
CA ARG A 79 8.06 -7.46 5.90
C ARG A 79 7.14 -7.08 7.06
N VAL A 80 5.92 -7.58 7.02
CA VAL A 80 4.90 -7.39 8.05
C VAL A 80 4.37 -8.77 8.42
N ALA A 81 4.55 -9.14 9.68
CA ALA A 81 4.09 -10.42 10.21
C ALA A 81 3.00 -10.23 11.27
N LEU A 82 2.06 -11.17 11.36
CA LEU A 82 1.06 -11.15 12.43
C LEU A 82 1.74 -11.18 13.81
N ALA A 83 2.80 -11.95 13.95
CA ALA A 83 3.57 -12.10 15.18
C ALA A 83 4.11 -10.78 15.75
N ASP A 84 4.35 -9.77 14.91
CA ASP A 84 4.85 -8.45 15.34
C ASP A 84 3.87 -7.73 16.27
N TYR A 85 2.59 -8.05 16.18
CA TYR A 85 1.49 -7.40 16.87
C TYR A 85 0.89 -8.22 18.01
N LEU A 86 1.09 -9.54 18.03
CA LEU A 86 0.54 -10.41 19.08
C LEU A 86 1.02 -9.98 20.46
N GLY A 87 0.11 -9.97 21.43
CA GLY A 87 0.34 -9.51 22.80
C GLY A 87 0.40 -7.98 22.95
N LYS A 88 0.43 -7.23 21.84
CA LYS A 88 0.65 -5.77 21.83
C LYS A 88 -0.56 -5.01 21.31
N LYS A 89 -1.08 -5.38 20.14
CA LYS A 89 -2.15 -4.64 19.44
C LYS A 89 -3.22 -5.57 18.90
N ASN A 90 -4.44 -5.07 18.82
CA ASN A 90 -5.45 -5.68 17.97
C ASN A 90 -5.07 -5.47 16.51
N VAL A 91 -5.41 -6.42 15.63
CA VAL A 91 -5.06 -6.35 14.20
C VAL A 91 -6.33 -6.35 13.37
N VAL A 92 -6.46 -5.37 12.50
CA VAL A 92 -7.52 -5.32 11.49
C VAL A 92 -6.90 -5.61 10.14
N LEU A 93 -7.28 -6.71 9.52
CA LEU A 93 -6.90 -7.04 8.16
C LEU A 93 -7.96 -6.52 7.19
N SER A 94 -7.55 -5.71 6.23
CA SER A 94 -8.42 -5.22 5.15
C SER A 94 -7.96 -5.80 3.82
N PHE A 95 -8.62 -6.86 3.38
CA PHE A 95 -8.44 -7.43 2.05
C PHE A 95 -9.20 -6.59 1.03
N ILE A 96 -8.56 -6.33 -0.12
CA ILE A 96 -9.19 -5.70 -1.27
C ILE A 96 -8.95 -6.52 -2.54
N PRO A 97 -9.89 -6.50 -3.49
CA PRO A 97 -9.75 -7.24 -4.74
C PRO A 97 -8.56 -6.81 -5.59
N ALA A 98 -8.45 -5.53 -5.90
CA ALA A 98 -7.38 -5.02 -6.75
C ALA A 98 -7.16 -3.51 -6.56
N ALA A 99 -5.91 -3.10 -6.61
CA ALA A 99 -5.52 -1.71 -6.81
C ALA A 99 -6.14 -1.15 -8.11
N TRP A 100 -6.20 0.18 -8.24
CA TRP A 100 -6.66 0.88 -9.44
C TRP A 100 -8.12 0.58 -9.84
N THR A 101 -8.97 0.13 -8.89
CA THR A 101 -10.42 -0.06 -9.10
C THR A 101 -11.23 0.97 -8.30
N PRO A 102 -12.46 1.30 -8.73
CA PRO A 102 -13.21 2.43 -8.16
C PRO A 102 -13.47 2.31 -6.66
N VAL A 103 -13.98 1.15 -6.23
CA VAL A 103 -14.39 0.93 -4.83
C VAL A 103 -13.16 0.89 -3.92
N CYS A 104 -12.08 0.21 -4.35
CA CYS A 104 -10.83 0.11 -3.58
C CYS A 104 -10.15 1.48 -3.43
N SER A 105 -10.13 2.28 -4.53
CA SER A 105 -9.55 3.64 -4.54
C SER A 105 -10.30 4.65 -3.65
N GLY A 106 -11.51 4.28 -3.21
CA GLY A 106 -12.23 5.07 -2.21
C GLY A 106 -12.25 4.45 -0.81
N GLN A 107 -12.01 3.14 -0.69
CA GLN A 107 -12.02 2.45 0.60
C GLN A 107 -10.82 2.81 1.47
N TRP A 108 -9.61 2.60 0.97
CA TRP A 108 -8.41 2.83 1.78
C TRP A 108 -8.14 4.30 2.09
N PRO A 109 -8.32 5.27 1.17
CA PRO A 109 -8.29 6.68 1.56
C PRO A 109 -9.34 7.05 2.63
N GLY A 110 -10.51 6.40 2.60
CA GLY A 110 -11.53 6.56 3.62
C GLY A 110 -11.06 6.21 5.04
N TYR A 111 -10.15 5.26 5.17
CA TYR A 111 -9.56 4.91 6.48
C TYR A 111 -8.59 5.98 7.02
N ASN A 112 -8.07 6.89 6.18
CA ASN A 112 -7.25 8.00 6.66
C ASN A 112 -8.05 8.93 7.60
N PHE A 113 -9.37 9.07 7.36
CA PHE A 113 -10.26 9.85 8.24
C PHE A 113 -10.64 9.09 9.52
N ALA A 114 -10.49 7.77 9.55
CA ALA A 114 -10.84 6.93 10.68
C ALA A 114 -9.64 6.51 11.54
N LYS A 115 -8.46 7.11 11.34
CA LYS A 115 -7.22 6.74 12.03
C LYS A 115 -7.38 6.68 13.56
N GLU A 116 -8.02 7.70 14.15
CA GLU A 116 -8.24 7.77 15.60
C GLU A 116 -9.10 6.62 16.12
N VAL A 117 -10.03 6.07 15.32
CA VAL A 117 -10.85 4.91 15.69
C VAL A 117 -9.97 3.70 15.96
N PHE A 118 -8.93 3.48 15.16
CA PHE A 118 -7.99 2.39 15.33
C PHE A 118 -7.05 2.65 16.51
N GLU A 119 -6.45 3.83 16.56
CA GLU A 119 -5.48 4.21 17.60
C GLU A 119 -6.11 4.17 19.01
N SER A 120 -7.33 4.69 19.18
CA SER A 120 -8.04 4.68 20.46
C SER A 120 -8.42 3.27 20.95
N ARG A 121 -8.34 2.26 20.08
CA ARG A 121 -8.61 0.84 20.40
C ARG A 121 -7.36 -0.01 20.40
N ASP A 122 -6.19 0.62 20.43
CA ASP A 122 -4.89 -0.06 20.38
C ASP A 122 -4.83 -1.07 19.23
N ALA A 123 -5.37 -0.67 18.07
CA ALA A 123 -5.45 -1.48 16.86
C ALA A 123 -4.52 -0.97 15.76
N VAL A 124 -3.99 -1.90 14.99
CA VAL A 124 -3.32 -1.64 13.72
C VAL A 124 -4.19 -2.10 12.56
N LEU A 125 -4.30 -1.29 11.52
CA LEU A 125 -4.88 -1.68 10.24
C LEU A 125 -3.77 -2.16 9.32
N ILE A 126 -3.99 -3.27 8.59
CA ILE A 126 -3.07 -3.78 7.57
C ILE A 126 -3.87 -3.97 6.29
N GLY A 127 -3.47 -3.28 5.23
CA GLY A 127 -4.05 -3.44 3.89
C GLY A 127 -3.41 -4.59 3.14
N ILE A 128 -4.21 -5.47 2.54
CA ILE A 128 -3.77 -6.69 1.84
C ILE A 128 -4.40 -6.74 0.46
N SER A 129 -3.58 -7.03 -0.56
CA SER A 129 -4.02 -7.29 -1.91
C SER A 129 -3.16 -8.36 -2.57
N CYS A 130 -3.73 -9.09 -3.53
CA CYS A 130 -2.98 -10.00 -4.41
C CYS A 130 -2.16 -9.28 -5.49
N ASP A 131 -2.21 -7.95 -5.56
CA ASP A 131 -1.38 -7.16 -6.48
C ASP A 131 0.11 -7.24 -6.10
N ASN A 132 0.99 -7.08 -7.10
CA ASN A 132 2.43 -6.98 -6.87
C ASN A 132 2.81 -5.64 -6.22
N ILE A 133 3.97 -5.61 -5.56
CA ILE A 133 4.47 -4.43 -4.84
C ILE A 133 4.57 -3.17 -5.72
N PRO A 134 5.15 -3.19 -6.94
CA PRO A 134 5.22 -1.99 -7.76
C PRO A 134 3.84 -1.38 -8.07
N SER A 135 2.85 -2.20 -8.39
CA SER A 135 1.47 -1.75 -8.64
C SER A 135 0.84 -1.13 -7.40
N LEU A 136 0.94 -1.81 -6.25
CA LEU A 136 0.45 -1.30 -4.97
C LEU A 136 1.13 0.02 -4.58
N ASN A 137 2.46 0.09 -4.69
CA ASN A 137 3.21 1.29 -4.33
C ASN A 137 2.79 2.49 -5.19
N ALA A 138 2.72 2.32 -6.51
CA ALA A 138 2.30 3.37 -7.42
C ALA A 138 0.88 3.86 -7.11
N TRP A 139 -0.05 2.93 -6.83
CA TRP A 139 -1.42 3.25 -6.48
C TRP A 139 -1.53 4.00 -5.14
N ILE A 140 -0.79 3.57 -4.11
CA ILE A 140 -0.76 4.24 -2.80
C ILE A 140 -0.18 5.65 -2.92
N VAL A 141 0.87 5.85 -3.72
CA VAL A 141 1.45 7.18 -3.99
C VAL A 141 0.43 8.08 -4.67
N GLU A 142 -0.27 7.59 -5.69
CA GLU A 142 -1.29 8.36 -6.42
C GLU A 142 -2.48 8.75 -5.52
N MET A 143 -2.84 7.91 -4.54
CA MET A 143 -3.86 8.23 -3.54
C MET A 143 -3.40 9.25 -2.48
N GLY A 144 -2.14 9.69 -2.50
CA GLY A 144 -1.58 10.58 -1.48
C GLY A 144 -1.11 9.87 -0.22
N GLY A 145 -1.01 8.56 -0.25
CA GLY A 145 -0.54 7.73 0.87
C GLY A 145 -1.64 7.24 1.81
N VAL A 146 -1.28 6.25 2.63
CA VAL A 146 -2.07 5.75 3.75
C VAL A 146 -1.19 5.66 5.00
N TRP A 147 -1.80 5.76 6.19
CA TRP A 147 -1.07 5.74 7.47
C TRP A 147 -0.72 4.33 7.97
N PHE A 148 -1.29 3.29 7.36
CA PHE A 148 -1.16 1.89 7.78
C PHE A 148 -0.26 1.09 6.84
N PRO A 149 0.31 -0.03 7.29
CA PRO A 149 1.07 -0.94 6.43
C PRO A 149 0.21 -1.52 5.30
N VAL A 150 0.79 -1.58 4.11
CA VAL A 150 0.21 -2.25 2.94
C VAL A 150 1.13 -3.37 2.52
N VAL A 151 0.58 -4.57 2.38
CA VAL A 151 1.33 -5.79 2.05
C VAL A 151 0.76 -6.46 0.80
N SER A 152 1.65 -7.19 0.12
CA SER A 152 1.34 -7.92 -1.10
C SER A 152 1.23 -9.41 -0.84
N ASP A 153 0.07 -9.98 -1.12
CA ASP A 153 -0.20 -11.43 -1.15
C ASP A 153 -0.04 -12.00 -2.58
N PHE A 154 0.86 -11.36 -3.37
CA PHE A 154 1.09 -11.75 -4.76
C PHE A 154 1.72 -13.14 -4.89
N TRP A 155 2.65 -13.50 -3.99
CA TRP A 155 3.33 -14.78 -4.07
C TRP A 155 3.52 -15.46 -2.70
N PRO A 156 3.21 -16.77 -2.58
CA PRO A 156 2.51 -17.62 -3.56
C PRO A 156 1.09 -17.09 -3.74
N HIS A 157 0.65 -16.97 -4.99
CA HIS A 157 -0.50 -16.17 -5.41
C HIS A 157 -1.74 -16.36 -4.52
N GLY A 158 -2.13 -15.29 -3.80
CA GLY A 158 -3.25 -15.31 -2.86
C GLY A 158 -3.06 -16.29 -1.69
N GLY A 159 -1.82 -16.58 -1.28
CA GLY A 159 -1.54 -17.58 -0.25
C GLY A 159 -2.21 -17.28 1.09
N LEU A 160 -2.22 -16.02 1.53
CA LEU A 160 -2.91 -15.61 2.73
C LEU A 160 -4.42 -15.55 2.51
N SER A 161 -4.87 -14.98 1.40
CA SER A 161 -6.29 -14.93 1.02
C SER A 161 -6.90 -16.33 0.99
N LYS A 162 -6.17 -17.33 0.50
CA LYS A 162 -6.59 -18.74 0.53
C LYS A 162 -6.71 -19.29 1.95
N LYS A 163 -5.75 -18.98 2.85
CA LYS A 163 -5.80 -19.42 4.25
C LYS A 163 -7.02 -18.88 5.00
N PHE A 164 -7.44 -17.66 4.70
CA PHE A 164 -8.66 -17.07 5.24
C PHE A 164 -9.94 -17.52 4.51
N GLY A 165 -9.82 -18.12 3.34
CA GLY A 165 -10.95 -18.52 2.48
C GLY A 165 -11.61 -17.33 1.79
N VAL A 166 -10.80 -16.34 1.41
CA VAL A 166 -11.24 -15.12 0.71
C VAL A 166 -10.55 -14.95 -0.65
N LEU A 167 -9.89 -15.98 -1.17
CA LEU A 167 -9.37 -15.99 -2.54
C LEU A 167 -10.52 -16.33 -3.50
N ARG A 168 -10.79 -15.45 -4.44
CA ARG A 168 -11.81 -15.60 -5.48
C ARG A 168 -11.32 -16.47 -6.63
N SER A 169 -12.26 -16.94 -7.46
CA SER A 169 -11.96 -17.77 -8.63
C SER A 169 -11.16 -17.03 -9.72
N ASP A 170 -11.22 -15.69 -9.73
CA ASP A 170 -10.45 -14.83 -10.65
C ASP A 170 -9.03 -14.53 -10.15
N GLY A 171 -8.63 -15.08 -8.99
CA GLY A 171 -7.30 -14.89 -8.40
C GLY A 171 -7.13 -13.60 -7.60
N THR A 172 -8.16 -12.78 -7.47
CA THR A 172 -8.16 -11.63 -6.56
C THR A 172 -8.66 -12.04 -5.16
N SER A 173 -8.52 -11.17 -4.16
CA SER A 173 -9.18 -11.41 -2.88
C SER A 173 -10.59 -10.84 -2.85
N GLU A 174 -11.44 -11.36 -1.95
CA GLU A 174 -12.68 -10.70 -1.59
C GLU A 174 -12.41 -9.33 -0.96
N ARG A 175 -13.47 -8.53 -0.87
CA ARG A 175 -13.50 -7.36 -0.01
C ARG A 175 -13.86 -7.83 1.40
N ALA A 176 -12.85 -8.08 2.22
CA ALA A 176 -13.04 -8.68 3.53
C ALA A 176 -12.30 -7.95 4.64
N ILE A 177 -12.94 -7.89 5.82
CA ILE A 177 -12.37 -7.35 7.05
C ILE A 177 -12.32 -8.47 8.08
N PHE A 178 -11.15 -8.65 8.70
CA PHE A 178 -10.99 -9.50 9.88
C PHE A 178 -10.46 -8.65 11.02
N ILE A 179 -11.04 -8.79 12.21
CA ILE A 179 -10.50 -8.20 13.42
C ILE A 179 -10.00 -9.33 14.31
N ILE A 180 -8.73 -9.22 14.68
CA ILE A 180 -7.98 -10.20 15.46
C ILE A 180 -7.57 -9.53 16.77
N ASP A 181 -7.83 -10.17 17.90
CA ASP A 181 -7.41 -9.63 19.18
C ASP A 181 -5.91 -9.83 19.46
N LYS A 182 -5.41 -9.25 20.55
CA LYS A 182 -4.01 -9.38 21.00
C LYS A 182 -3.58 -10.83 21.23
N GLN A 183 -4.52 -11.75 21.47
CA GLN A 183 -4.26 -13.17 21.63
C GLN A 183 -4.23 -13.93 20.31
N GLY A 184 -4.42 -13.23 19.17
CA GLY A 184 -4.45 -13.83 17.84
C GLY A 184 -5.75 -14.55 17.51
N VAL A 185 -6.85 -14.25 18.20
CA VAL A 185 -8.17 -14.86 17.97
C VAL A 185 -9.00 -13.92 17.09
N ILE A 186 -9.63 -14.47 16.07
CA ILE A 186 -10.55 -13.73 15.21
C ILE A 186 -11.82 -13.39 16.01
N ARG A 187 -12.13 -12.10 16.11
CA ARG A 187 -13.29 -11.58 16.84
C ARG A 187 -14.39 -11.03 15.94
N PHE A 188 -14.06 -10.71 14.71
CA PHE A 188 -15.02 -10.20 13.74
C PHE A 188 -14.60 -10.60 12.32
N ILE A 189 -15.58 -10.89 11.48
CA ILE A 189 -15.42 -11.17 10.05
C ILE A 189 -16.54 -10.44 9.32
N ASP A 190 -16.19 -9.69 8.28
CA ASP A 190 -17.11 -9.14 7.31
C ASP A 190 -16.59 -9.43 5.91
N VAL A 191 -17.36 -10.13 5.09
CA VAL A 191 -17.10 -10.32 3.66
C VAL A 191 -18.18 -9.54 2.92
N SER A 192 -17.83 -8.35 2.49
CA SER A 192 -18.75 -7.42 1.86
C SER A 192 -18.96 -7.75 0.38
N ASP A 193 -20.10 -7.31 -0.18
CA ASP A 193 -20.26 -7.26 -1.63
C ASP A 193 -19.08 -6.51 -2.26
N ILE A 194 -18.38 -7.17 -3.20
CA ILE A 194 -17.19 -6.61 -3.85
C ILE A 194 -17.46 -5.25 -4.51
N ASN A 195 -18.70 -5.00 -4.92
CA ASN A 195 -19.12 -3.78 -5.61
C ASN A 195 -19.42 -2.61 -4.64
N LEU A 196 -19.39 -2.85 -3.32
CA LEU A 196 -19.72 -1.88 -2.28
C LEU A 196 -18.54 -1.71 -1.31
N ARG A 197 -18.46 -0.55 -0.64
CA ARG A 197 -17.50 -0.34 0.43
C ARG A 197 -17.97 -1.03 1.71
N PRO A 198 -17.05 -1.59 2.54
CA PRO A 198 -17.41 -2.08 3.86
C PRO A 198 -17.99 -0.98 4.75
N ASP A 199 -18.87 -1.37 5.64
CA ASP A 199 -19.46 -0.47 6.64
C ASP A 199 -18.44 -0.21 7.78
N LEU A 200 -17.89 1.02 7.79
CA LEU A 200 -16.97 1.47 8.83
C LEU A 200 -17.62 1.49 10.23
N GLY A 201 -18.93 1.70 10.32
CA GLY A 201 -19.66 1.70 11.58
C GLY A 201 -19.64 0.31 12.24
N LYS A 202 -19.89 -0.76 11.46
CA LYS A 202 -19.79 -2.14 11.94
C LYS A 202 -18.39 -2.48 12.42
N MET A 203 -17.36 -2.10 11.67
CA MET A 203 -15.97 -2.32 12.05
C MET A 203 -15.63 -1.56 13.34
N SER A 204 -16.01 -0.30 13.46
CA SER A 204 -15.79 0.52 14.67
C SER A 204 -16.49 -0.08 15.90
N GLN A 205 -17.73 -0.55 15.74
CA GLN A 205 -18.48 -1.21 16.79
C GLN A 205 -17.80 -2.51 17.23
N ALA A 206 -17.33 -3.33 16.28
CA ALA A 206 -16.62 -4.57 16.57
C ALA A 206 -15.30 -4.29 17.31
N LEU A 207 -14.51 -3.29 16.88
CA LEU A 207 -13.31 -2.84 17.59
C LEU A 207 -13.63 -2.37 19.02
N SER A 208 -14.74 -1.67 19.20
CA SER A 208 -15.16 -1.15 20.52
C SER A 208 -15.55 -2.24 21.50
N SER A 209 -15.92 -3.44 21.02
CA SER A 209 -16.25 -4.60 21.86
C SER A 209 -15.01 -5.35 22.36
N LEU A 210 -13.83 -5.08 21.82
CA LEU A 210 -12.57 -5.68 22.27
C LEU A 210 -12.09 -5.00 23.56
N LYS A 211 -11.59 -5.81 24.47
CA LYS A 211 -11.02 -5.37 25.76
C LYS A 211 -9.53 -5.14 25.64
#